data_2e648f5c4794d97c67c31dc48d09105b
#
_entry.id   2e648f5c4794d97c67c31dc48d09105b
#
_cell.length_a   1.000
_cell.length_b   1.000
_cell.length_c   1.000
_cell.angle_alpha   90.00
_cell.angle_beta   90.00
_cell.angle_gamma   90.00
#
_symmetry.space_group_name_H-M   'P 1'
#
loop_
_entity.id
_entity.type
_entity.pdbx_description
1 polymer ?
#
loop_
_entity_poly.entity_id
_entity_poly.type
_entity_poly.pdbx_seq_one_letter_code
_entity_poly.pdbx_strand_id
1 'polypeptide(L)'
;LVAVDNSEHSARALRYVGTLLHDVPNVQVTLFHVLKPMPRELLEHGGSENPKDEVRLAAEFQQDQESWVRAESVTEYPILVQALELFGKTGFPLNRVSLKFSHEDDIAQTILNEARTGAYGTIVISRHGSNGMKRFFGGGITDQLLRDAAGYTLWVVE
;
A
#
# COMPACT_ATOMS: atom_id res chain seq x y z
N LEU A 1 6.36 9.18 0.27
CA LEU A 1 5.62 7.92 0.07
C LEU A 1 4.51 8.14 -0.94
N VAL A 2 4.43 7.33 -1.99
CA VAL A 2 3.35 7.35 -2.99
C VAL A 2 2.62 6.01 -2.93
N ALA A 3 1.39 6.02 -2.45
CA ALA A 3 0.55 4.82 -2.44
C ALA A 3 0.03 4.54 -3.86
N VAL A 4 0.22 3.31 -4.33
CA VAL A 4 -0.10 2.89 -5.69
C VAL A 4 -0.98 1.66 -5.71
N ASP A 5 -1.87 1.63 -6.69
CA ASP A 5 -2.70 0.49 -7.03
C ASP A 5 -2.81 0.32 -8.55
N ASN A 6 -3.56 -0.67 -9.02
CA ASN A 6 -3.76 -0.93 -10.44
C ASN A 6 -4.90 -0.08 -11.04
N SER A 7 -4.99 1.22 -10.69
CA SER A 7 -6.02 2.11 -11.19
C SER A 7 -5.46 3.20 -12.10
N GLU A 8 -6.30 3.72 -13.00
CA GLU A 8 -5.97 4.89 -13.82
C GLU A 8 -5.73 6.14 -12.97
N HIS A 9 -6.35 6.24 -11.79
CA HIS A 9 -6.13 7.35 -10.85
C HIS A 9 -4.71 7.29 -10.28
N SER A 10 -4.26 6.10 -9.88
CA SER A 10 -2.88 5.87 -9.45
C SER A 10 -1.87 6.20 -10.55
N ALA A 11 -2.15 5.78 -11.79
CA ALA A 11 -1.30 6.11 -12.93
C ALA A 11 -1.22 7.63 -13.20
N ARG A 12 -2.32 8.37 -13.01
CA ARG A 12 -2.33 9.84 -13.11
C ARG A 12 -1.51 10.48 -12.00
N ALA A 13 -1.69 10.01 -10.75
CA ALA A 13 -0.93 10.50 -9.61
C ALA A 13 0.57 10.29 -9.81
N LEU A 14 0.99 9.13 -10.30
CA LEU A 14 2.38 8.84 -10.63
C LEU A 14 2.95 9.81 -11.67
N ARG A 15 2.23 10.04 -12.78
CA ARG A 15 2.67 11.00 -13.81
C ARG A 15 2.78 12.41 -13.24
N TYR A 16 1.78 12.85 -12.48
CA TYR A 16 1.79 14.19 -11.87
C TYR A 16 2.97 14.37 -10.93
N VAL A 17 3.15 13.46 -9.99
CA VAL A 17 4.21 13.55 -8.97
C VAL A 17 5.60 13.43 -9.62
N GLY A 18 5.76 12.49 -10.54
CA GLY A 18 7.03 12.31 -11.23
C GLY A 18 7.43 13.53 -12.06
N THR A 19 6.47 14.12 -12.80
CA THR A 19 6.71 15.36 -13.55
C THR A 19 6.99 16.56 -12.63
N LEU A 20 6.32 16.64 -11.49
CA LEU A 20 6.53 17.73 -10.55
C LEU A 20 7.91 17.68 -9.88
N LEU A 21 8.39 16.47 -9.60
CA LEU A 21 9.57 16.25 -8.78
C LEU A 21 10.84 15.89 -9.57
N HIS A 22 10.78 15.72 -10.92
CA HIS A 22 11.91 15.20 -11.70
C HIS A 22 13.19 16.02 -11.55
N ASP A 23 13.10 17.34 -11.49
CA ASP A 23 14.22 18.27 -11.34
C ASP A 23 14.49 18.69 -9.89
N VAL A 24 13.68 18.21 -8.93
CA VAL A 24 13.88 18.58 -7.53
C VAL A 24 15.03 17.76 -6.94
N PRO A 25 16.11 18.42 -6.45
CA PRO A 25 17.25 17.69 -5.88
C PRO A 25 16.88 17.07 -4.52
N ASN A 26 17.59 16.01 -4.17
CA ASN A 26 17.51 15.36 -2.84
C ASN A 26 16.14 14.81 -2.44
N VAL A 27 15.22 14.61 -3.39
CA VAL A 27 13.96 13.92 -3.15
C VAL A 27 14.15 12.43 -3.37
N GLN A 28 13.74 11.63 -2.38
CA GLN A 28 13.60 10.19 -2.47
C GLN A 28 12.12 9.84 -2.55
N VAL A 29 11.76 8.90 -3.39
CA VAL A 29 10.37 8.46 -3.55
C VAL A 29 10.28 6.97 -3.27
N THR A 30 9.31 6.58 -2.47
CA THR A 30 8.94 5.18 -2.32
C THR A 30 7.57 4.97 -2.93
N LEU A 31 7.48 4.07 -3.91
CA LEU A 31 6.21 3.55 -4.43
C LEU A 31 5.79 2.40 -3.52
N PHE A 32 4.62 2.55 -2.91
CA PHE A 32 4.12 1.66 -1.88
C PHE A 32 2.79 1.04 -2.28
N HIS A 33 2.74 -0.28 -2.30
CA HIS A 33 1.52 -1.03 -2.58
C HIS A 33 1.11 -1.83 -1.36
N VAL A 34 -0.19 -1.74 -1.01
CA VAL A 34 -0.77 -2.57 0.04
C VAL A 34 -1.45 -3.76 -0.63
N LEU A 35 -0.99 -4.95 -0.31
CA LEU A 35 -1.57 -6.20 -0.79
C LEU A 35 -3.02 -6.35 -0.33
N LYS A 36 -3.79 -7.20 -0.99
CA LYS A 36 -5.14 -7.53 -0.56
C LYS A 36 -5.14 -8.07 0.87
N PRO A 37 -6.22 -7.83 1.62
CA PRO A 37 -6.33 -8.39 2.97
C PRO A 37 -6.27 -9.93 2.92
N MET A 38 -5.64 -10.51 3.93
CA MET A 38 -5.56 -11.96 4.07
C MET A 38 -6.95 -12.57 4.24
N PRO A 39 -7.26 -13.70 3.60
CA PRO A 39 -8.52 -14.41 3.80
C PRO A 39 -8.77 -14.73 5.27
N ARG A 40 -10.03 -14.65 5.70
CA ARG A 40 -10.41 -14.87 7.11
C ARG A 40 -10.01 -16.25 7.62
N GLU A 41 -10.03 -17.25 6.76
CA GLU A 41 -9.61 -18.61 7.05
C GLU A 41 -8.13 -18.71 7.46
N LEU A 42 -7.33 -17.73 7.04
CA LEU A 42 -5.92 -17.57 7.42
C LEU A 42 -5.69 -16.55 8.56
N LEU A 43 -6.75 -15.98 9.13
CA LEU A 43 -6.70 -15.09 10.30
C LEU A 43 -7.15 -15.79 11.58
N GLU A 44 -8.02 -16.79 11.44
CA GLU A 44 -8.63 -17.51 12.54
C GLU A 44 -8.27 -19.00 12.42
N HIS A 45 -7.55 -19.54 13.40
CA HIS A 45 -7.34 -20.98 13.48
C HIS A 45 -8.10 -21.56 14.66
N GLY A 46 -8.68 -22.73 14.47
CA GLY A 46 -9.27 -23.50 15.55
C GLY A 46 -8.18 -24.04 16.48
N GLY A 47 -8.28 -23.73 17.78
CA GLY A 47 -7.39 -24.30 18.77
C GLY A 47 -7.61 -25.80 19.00
N SER A 48 -6.65 -26.48 19.64
CA SER A 48 -6.78 -27.87 20.11
C SER A 48 -6.65 -27.92 21.63
N GLU A 49 -7.42 -28.76 22.27
CA GLU A 49 -7.27 -29.02 23.72
C GLU A 49 -5.97 -29.78 24.06
N ASN A 50 -5.34 -30.40 23.06
CA ASN A 50 -4.09 -31.12 23.22
C ASN A 50 -2.89 -30.21 22.93
N PRO A 51 -1.99 -29.94 23.92
CA PRO A 51 -0.86 -29.02 23.73
C PRO A 51 0.10 -29.38 22.60
N LYS A 52 0.26 -30.66 22.26
CA LYS A 52 1.14 -31.08 21.16
C LYS A 52 0.51 -30.80 19.80
N ASP A 53 -0.80 -31.00 19.70
CA ASP A 53 -1.54 -30.68 18.47
C ASP A 53 -1.63 -29.16 18.29
N GLU A 54 -1.79 -28.39 19.38
CA GLU A 54 -1.78 -26.93 19.36
C GLU A 54 -0.49 -26.37 18.74
N VAL A 55 0.68 -26.84 19.18
CA VAL A 55 1.98 -26.39 18.63
C VAL A 55 2.10 -26.73 17.14
N ARG A 56 1.66 -27.93 16.74
CA ARG A 56 1.69 -28.34 15.33
C ARG A 56 0.75 -27.50 14.47
N LEU A 57 -0.48 -27.30 14.92
CA LEU A 57 -1.49 -26.49 14.22
C LEU A 57 -1.04 -25.03 14.09
N ALA A 58 -0.45 -24.46 15.12
CA ALA A 58 0.08 -23.10 15.07
C ALA A 58 1.22 -22.98 14.03
N ALA A 59 2.11 -23.97 13.94
CA ALA A 59 3.17 -23.96 12.94
C ALA A 59 2.64 -24.12 11.51
N GLU A 60 1.68 -25.02 11.29
CA GLU A 60 1.02 -25.20 9.99
C GLU A 60 0.31 -23.91 9.57
N PHE A 61 -0.42 -23.27 10.48
CA PHE A 61 -1.12 -22.03 10.24
C PHE A 61 -0.17 -20.88 9.88
N GLN A 62 0.94 -20.74 10.59
CA GLN A 62 1.96 -19.76 10.26
C GLN A 62 2.55 -20.00 8.86
N GLN A 63 2.81 -21.25 8.51
CA GLN A 63 3.32 -21.62 7.19
C GLN A 63 2.32 -21.27 6.09
N ASP A 64 1.04 -21.49 6.31
CA ASP A 64 -0.03 -21.14 5.35
C ASP A 64 -0.12 -19.62 5.16
N GLN A 65 -0.03 -18.84 6.23
CA GLN A 65 0.02 -17.38 6.16
C GLN A 65 1.24 -16.89 5.36
N GLU A 66 2.43 -17.40 5.66
CA GLU A 66 3.66 -17.04 4.93
C GLU A 66 3.58 -17.42 3.45
N SER A 67 3.00 -18.57 3.15
CA SER A 67 2.80 -19.05 1.77
C SER A 67 1.83 -18.14 1.01
N TRP A 68 0.75 -17.71 1.64
CA TRP A 68 -0.22 -16.78 1.07
C TRP A 68 0.43 -15.42 0.77
N VAL A 69 1.15 -14.83 1.74
CA VAL A 69 1.86 -13.56 1.55
C VAL A 69 2.85 -13.64 0.39
N ARG A 70 3.58 -14.75 0.29
CA ARG A 70 4.54 -14.97 -0.79
C ARG A 70 3.83 -15.05 -2.15
N ALA A 71 2.74 -15.82 -2.25
CA ALA A 71 1.97 -15.96 -3.47
C ALA A 71 1.33 -14.64 -3.91
N GLU A 72 0.74 -13.89 -2.97
CA GLU A 72 0.11 -12.59 -3.24
C GLU A 72 1.16 -11.55 -3.65
N SER A 73 2.32 -11.53 -3.00
CA SER A 73 3.43 -10.64 -3.37
C SER A 73 3.88 -10.86 -4.81
N VAL A 74 3.98 -12.11 -5.27
CA VAL A 74 4.33 -12.42 -6.66
C VAL A 74 3.23 -11.96 -7.62
N THR A 75 1.97 -12.12 -7.24
CA THR A 75 0.80 -11.74 -8.07
C THR A 75 0.66 -10.23 -8.19
N GLU A 76 0.87 -9.48 -7.10
CA GLU A 76 0.68 -8.03 -7.05
C GLU A 76 1.97 -7.24 -7.39
N TYR A 77 3.15 -7.88 -7.38
CA TYR A 77 4.43 -7.23 -7.70
C TYR A 77 4.45 -6.52 -9.07
N PRO A 78 3.80 -7.04 -10.14
CA PRO A 78 3.71 -6.33 -11.40
C PRO A 78 3.09 -4.93 -11.30
N ILE A 79 2.23 -4.66 -10.31
CA ILE A 79 1.68 -3.31 -10.06
C ILE A 79 2.81 -2.32 -9.74
N LEU A 80 3.74 -2.70 -8.87
CA LEU A 80 4.89 -1.86 -8.53
C LEU A 80 5.86 -1.70 -9.71
N VAL A 81 6.06 -2.74 -10.52
CA VAL A 81 6.91 -2.67 -11.73
C VAL A 81 6.29 -1.70 -12.74
N GLN A 82 4.99 -1.81 -13.02
CA GLN A 82 4.29 -0.87 -13.91
C GLN A 82 4.31 0.56 -13.37
N ALA A 83 4.12 0.72 -12.06
CA ALA A 83 4.21 2.03 -11.41
C ALA A 83 5.60 2.65 -11.57
N LEU A 84 6.66 1.86 -11.40
CA LEU A 84 8.05 2.29 -11.61
C LEU A 84 8.30 2.71 -13.06
N GLU A 85 7.83 1.93 -14.03
CA GLU A 85 7.95 2.26 -15.45
C GLU A 85 7.24 3.57 -15.80
N LEU A 86 6.00 3.76 -15.31
CA LEU A 86 5.23 4.98 -15.50
C LEU A 86 5.94 6.18 -14.87
N PHE A 87 6.47 6.00 -13.67
CA PHE A 87 7.20 7.05 -12.95
C PHE A 87 8.50 7.41 -13.69
N GLY A 88 9.23 6.43 -14.19
CA GLY A 88 10.46 6.65 -14.98
C GLY A 88 10.22 7.42 -16.28
N LYS A 89 9.05 7.22 -16.95
CA LYS A 89 8.66 7.96 -18.14
C LYS A 89 8.49 9.48 -17.91
N THR A 90 8.40 9.93 -16.67
CA THR A 90 8.33 11.36 -16.32
C THR A 90 9.70 12.05 -16.28
N GLY A 91 10.79 11.29 -16.41
CA GLY A 91 12.16 11.78 -16.28
C GLY A 91 12.71 11.74 -14.85
N PHE A 92 11.93 11.29 -13.87
CA PHE A 92 12.42 11.17 -12.49
C PHE A 92 13.52 10.10 -12.40
N PRO A 93 14.66 10.39 -11.73
CA PRO A 93 15.78 9.47 -11.61
C PRO A 93 15.42 8.20 -10.83
N LEU A 94 15.42 7.04 -11.50
CA LEU A 94 15.00 5.76 -10.89
C LEU A 94 15.91 5.28 -9.76
N ASN A 95 17.15 5.72 -9.70
CA ASN A 95 18.05 5.45 -8.57
C ASN A 95 17.64 6.13 -7.26
N ARG A 96 16.64 7.01 -7.32
CA ARG A 96 15.99 7.66 -6.17
C ARG A 96 14.61 7.09 -5.86
N VAL A 97 14.24 5.98 -6.49
CA VAL A 97 12.95 5.32 -6.27
C VAL A 97 13.16 3.99 -5.56
N SER A 98 12.41 3.75 -4.51
CA SER A 98 12.30 2.46 -3.81
C SER A 98 10.92 1.87 -4.02
N LEU A 99 10.84 0.54 -4.05
CA LEU A 99 9.58 -0.20 -4.12
C LEU A 99 9.35 -0.91 -2.80
N LYS A 100 8.15 -0.78 -2.24
CA LYS A 100 7.76 -1.49 -1.03
C LYS A 100 6.31 -1.98 -1.14
N PHE A 101 6.02 -3.06 -0.46
CA PHE A 101 4.67 -3.53 -0.24
C PHE A 101 4.48 -3.96 1.23
N SER A 102 3.26 -3.97 1.68
CA SER A 102 2.85 -4.50 2.97
C SER A 102 1.51 -5.22 2.84
N HIS A 103 1.14 -5.97 3.85
CA HIS A 103 -0.13 -6.69 3.94
C HIS A 103 -0.72 -6.46 5.33
N GLU A 104 -1.80 -5.72 5.38
CA GLU A 104 -2.61 -5.54 6.61
C GLU A 104 -4.05 -5.27 6.19
N ASP A 105 -5.00 -5.52 7.08
CA ASP A 105 -6.42 -5.39 6.76
C ASP A 105 -6.87 -3.94 6.58
N ASP A 106 -6.24 -3.00 7.28
CA ASP A 106 -6.53 -1.57 7.16
C ASP A 106 -5.48 -0.86 6.30
N ILE A 107 -5.84 -0.60 5.04
CA ILE A 107 -4.95 0.04 4.07
C ILE A 107 -4.49 1.43 4.53
N ALA A 108 -5.36 2.24 5.13
CA ALA A 108 -5.00 3.58 5.56
C ALA A 108 -4.00 3.53 6.73
N GLN A 109 -4.23 2.66 7.70
CA GLN A 109 -3.28 2.46 8.81
C GLN A 109 -1.95 1.89 8.33
N THR A 110 -1.97 0.98 7.35
CA THR A 110 -0.76 0.43 6.74
C THR A 110 0.08 1.53 6.09
N ILE A 111 -0.55 2.45 5.33
CA ILE A 111 0.12 3.60 4.73
C ILE A 111 0.70 4.52 5.82
N LEU A 112 -0.04 4.81 6.88
CA LEU A 112 0.41 5.65 7.98
C LEU A 112 1.55 5.00 8.77
N ASN A 113 1.50 3.70 9.00
CA ASN A 113 2.56 2.94 9.67
C ASN A 113 3.84 2.98 8.83
N GLU A 114 3.76 2.73 7.52
CA GLU A 114 4.91 2.87 6.63
C GLU A 114 5.44 4.31 6.62
N ALA A 115 4.56 5.31 6.59
CA ALA A 115 4.97 6.72 6.63
C ALA A 115 5.74 7.06 7.91
N ARG A 116 5.33 6.49 9.04
CA ARG A 116 5.99 6.68 10.34
C ARG A 116 7.33 5.97 10.41
N THR A 117 7.36 4.69 10.07
CA THR A 117 8.59 3.86 10.19
C THR A 117 9.65 4.26 9.18
N GLY A 118 9.24 4.69 7.99
CA GLY A 118 10.13 5.17 6.94
C GLY A 118 10.49 6.67 7.05
N ALA A 119 9.97 7.37 8.08
CA ALA A 119 10.21 8.80 8.31
C ALA A 119 9.87 9.69 7.09
N TYR A 120 8.79 9.37 6.37
CA TYR A 120 8.34 10.17 5.24
C TYR A 120 7.64 11.45 5.71
N GLY A 121 7.98 12.59 5.08
CA GLY A 121 7.31 13.86 5.37
C GLY A 121 6.03 14.06 4.53
N THR A 122 5.89 13.37 3.41
CA THR A 122 4.77 13.52 2.48
C THR A 122 4.20 12.17 2.08
N ILE A 123 2.88 12.09 2.11
CA ILE A 123 2.11 10.94 1.62
C ILE A 123 1.32 11.41 0.39
N VAL A 124 1.44 10.68 -0.72
CA VAL A 124 0.68 10.92 -1.96
C VAL A 124 -0.28 9.76 -2.16
N ILE A 125 -1.53 10.10 -2.41
CA ILE A 125 -2.58 9.14 -2.75
C ILE A 125 -3.36 9.62 -3.98
N SER A 126 -3.89 8.67 -4.72
CA SER A 126 -4.90 8.96 -5.75
C SER A 126 -6.30 8.93 -5.14
N ARG A 127 -7.17 9.80 -5.63
CA ARG A 127 -8.59 9.76 -5.27
C ARG A 127 -9.37 9.04 -6.36
N HIS A 128 -10.03 7.95 -5.99
CA HIS A 128 -11.01 7.35 -6.87
C HIS A 128 -12.23 8.27 -6.96
N GLY A 129 -12.54 8.78 -8.14
CA GLY A 129 -13.76 9.51 -8.38
C GLY A 129 -14.95 8.63 -8.00
N SER A 130 -15.69 9.00 -6.96
CA SER A 130 -16.87 8.26 -6.55
C SER A 130 -17.93 8.37 -7.65
N ASN A 131 -18.19 7.30 -8.41
CA ASN A 131 -19.43 7.15 -9.12
C ASN A 131 -20.59 7.25 -8.11
N GLY A 132 -21.12 8.43 -7.99
CA GLY A 132 -22.42 8.92 -7.54
C GLY A 132 -23.12 8.37 -6.32
N MET A 133 -22.96 7.13 -5.89
CA MET A 133 -23.86 6.49 -4.93
C MET A 133 -23.25 6.07 -3.59
N LYS A 134 -21.94 6.11 -3.39
CA LYS A 134 -21.28 5.75 -2.13
C LYS A 134 -20.89 6.93 -1.24
N ARG A 135 -21.34 8.14 -1.57
CA ARG A 135 -21.03 9.37 -0.81
C ARG A 135 -21.71 9.49 0.57
N PHE A 136 -22.66 8.62 0.87
CA PHE A 136 -23.46 8.74 2.10
C PHE A 136 -22.94 7.95 3.32
N PHE A 137 -21.94 7.09 3.12
CA PHE A 137 -21.32 6.38 4.24
C PHE A 137 -19.83 6.68 4.20
N GLY A 138 -19.40 7.70 4.95
CA GLY A 138 -18.01 8.12 5.08
C GLY A 138 -17.11 6.96 5.48
N GLY A 139 -16.01 6.75 4.76
CA GLY A 139 -15.07 5.70 5.13
C GLY A 139 -14.12 5.23 4.03
N GLY A 140 -13.91 5.99 2.96
CA GLY A 140 -12.86 5.66 1.99
C GLY A 140 -11.46 5.88 2.58
N ILE A 141 -10.46 5.19 2.02
CA ILE A 141 -9.04 5.31 2.41
C ILE A 141 -8.60 6.79 2.44
N THR A 142 -9.00 7.58 1.44
CA THR A 142 -8.71 9.02 1.38
C THR A 142 -9.28 9.77 2.58
N ASP A 143 -10.55 9.50 2.93
CA ASP A 143 -11.20 10.19 4.06
C ASP A 143 -10.58 9.80 5.40
N GLN A 144 -10.13 8.55 5.54
CA GLN A 144 -9.43 8.09 6.72
C GLN A 144 -8.06 8.74 6.83
N LEU A 145 -7.28 8.77 5.75
CA LEU A 145 -5.98 9.45 5.73
C LEU A 145 -6.10 10.96 6.00
N LEU A 146 -7.13 11.63 5.46
CA LEU A 146 -7.37 13.05 5.74
C LEU A 146 -7.64 13.32 7.24
N ARG A 147 -8.24 12.38 7.95
CA ARG A 147 -8.46 12.50 9.41
C ARG A 147 -7.21 12.16 10.23
N ASP A 148 -6.48 11.12 9.81
CA ASP A 148 -5.51 10.46 10.69
C ASP A 148 -4.05 10.79 10.33
N ALA A 149 -3.78 11.48 9.18
CA ALA A 149 -2.43 11.83 8.73
C ALA A 149 -1.86 13.09 9.42
N ALA A 150 -2.20 13.32 10.69
CA ALA A 150 -1.67 14.45 11.44
C ALA A 150 -0.12 14.40 11.49
N GLY A 151 0.51 15.52 11.14
CA GLY A 151 1.97 15.64 11.09
C GLY A 151 2.59 15.31 9.73
N TYR A 152 1.79 14.90 8.74
CA TYR A 152 2.24 14.66 7.36
C TYR A 152 1.67 15.68 6.39
N THR A 153 2.41 15.94 5.31
CA THR A 153 1.83 16.58 4.13
C THR A 153 1.10 15.52 3.32
N LEU A 154 -0.19 15.72 3.06
CA LEU A 154 -0.99 14.79 2.26
C LEU A 154 -1.31 15.43 0.89
N TRP A 155 -0.90 14.76 -0.19
CA TRP A 155 -1.26 15.12 -1.56
C TRP A 155 -2.34 14.15 -2.06
N VAL A 156 -3.50 14.70 -2.38
CA VAL A 156 -4.60 13.95 -2.98
C VAL A 156 -4.68 14.33 -4.45
N VAL A 157 -4.36 13.41 -5.35
CA VAL A 157 -4.35 13.62 -6.80
C VAL A 157 -5.60 12.99 -7.41
N GLU A 158 -6.35 13.76 -8.21
CA GLU A 158 -7.57 13.32 -8.93
C GLU A 158 -7.28 12.87 -10.36
#